data_764d15d323e3fc2e34aeb86f1c25a826
#
_entry.id   764d15d323e3fc2e34aeb86f1c25a826
#
_cell.length_a   1.000
_cell.length_b   1.000
_cell.length_c   1.000
_cell.angle_alpha   90.00
_cell.angle_beta   90.00
_cell.angle_gamma   90.00
#
_symmetry.space_group_name_H-M   'P 1'
#
loop_
_entity.id
_entity.type
_entity.pdbx_description
1 polymer ?
#
loop_
_entity_poly.entity_id
_entity_poly.type
_entity_poly.pdbx_seq_one_letter_code
_entity_poly.pdbx_strand_id
1 'polypeptide(L)'
;MMRGAIRALVPVVLTTAALAGCSSSTGSGTETGKNGDTAPPEAAETTGAGKGRTLGGPGSGCELPVTFGLAADWKPQAVTVEPGSDLAELAEQGPVTMVCEIDAKPAGNIGYIRVWQGKESGDDPSATLKAFVADEPGAGKAVYTQVKAGALAATEVAYTVDGELLDEPKKERAFAVTTPDGPVVVHLGGLDSDEHEAMLPAYELARSTLKLG
;
A
#
# COMPACT_ATOMS: atom_id res chain seq x y z
N MET A 1 18.40 -51.65 -7.26
CA MET A 1 17.22 -52.30 -6.67
C MET A 1 16.15 -51.25 -6.56
N MET A 2 15.34 -51.05 -7.53
CA MET A 2 14.06 -51.65 -7.97
C MET A 2 12.92 -51.41 -6.99
N ARG A 3 11.93 -50.68 -7.52
CA ARG A 3 10.45 -50.80 -7.32
C ARG A 3 9.89 -50.02 -6.12
N GLY A 4 8.78 -49.34 -6.21
CA GLY A 4 7.72 -49.35 -7.25
C GLY A 4 6.73 -48.21 -7.04
N ALA A 5 6.09 -47.88 -8.13
CA ALA A 5 5.02 -46.88 -8.28
C ALA A 5 3.69 -47.43 -7.72
N ILE A 6 2.91 -46.56 -7.06
CA ILE A 6 1.48 -46.79 -6.84
C ILE A 6 0.75 -45.54 -7.35
N ARG A 7 0.08 -45.74 -8.49
CA ARG A 7 -0.93 -44.81 -9.03
C ARG A 7 -2.27 -45.16 -8.38
N ALA A 8 -2.91 -44.21 -7.73
CA ALA A 8 -4.31 -44.30 -7.33
C ALA A 8 -5.12 -43.27 -8.13
N LEU A 9 -5.94 -43.79 -9.02
CA LEU A 9 -7.01 -43.08 -9.74
C LEU A 9 -8.23 -43.04 -8.80
N VAL A 10 -8.83 -41.85 -8.63
CA VAL A 10 -10.16 -41.69 -8.01
C VAL A 10 -11.01 -40.86 -8.96
N PRO A 11 -12.28 -41.25 -9.25
CA PRO A 11 -13.08 -40.72 -10.31
C PRO A 11 -13.83 -39.43 -9.94
N VAL A 12 -14.02 -38.63 -10.99
CA VAL A 12 -14.84 -37.41 -11.06
C VAL A 12 -16.32 -37.77 -10.93
N VAL A 13 -17.03 -37.09 -10.03
CA VAL A 13 -18.49 -37.07 -10.04
C VAL A 13 -18.93 -35.62 -10.39
N LEU A 14 -19.47 -35.49 -11.59
CA LEU A 14 -20.21 -34.29 -12.01
C LEU A 14 -21.63 -34.34 -11.42
N THR A 15 -22.04 -33.30 -10.73
CA THR A 15 -23.45 -33.02 -10.45
C THR A 15 -23.81 -31.63 -10.99
N THR A 16 -24.56 -31.64 -12.07
CA THR A 16 -25.25 -30.47 -12.65
C THR A 16 -26.55 -30.21 -11.89
N ALA A 17 -26.75 -29.01 -11.40
CA ALA A 17 -28.06 -28.52 -10.97
C ALA A 17 -28.36 -27.20 -11.68
N ALA A 18 -29.31 -27.27 -12.60
CA ALA A 18 -29.93 -26.11 -13.25
C ALA A 18 -31.15 -25.68 -12.41
N LEU A 19 -31.24 -24.38 -12.10
CA LEU A 19 -32.50 -23.77 -11.66
C LEU A 19 -32.72 -22.48 -12.45
N ALA A 20 -33.67 -22.59 -13.38
CA ALA A 20 -34.28 -21.48 -14.09
C ALA A 20 -35.34 -20.84 -13.19
N GLY A 21 -35.37 -19.53 -13.10
CA GLY A 21 -36.38 -18.74 -12.45
C GLY A 21 -36.66 -17.46 -13.24
N CYS A 22 -37.59 -17.54 -14.19
CA CYS A 22 -38.21 -16.37 -14.82
C CYS A 22 -39.26 -15.80 -13.91
N SER A 23 -39.29 -14.48 -13.74
CA SER A 23 -40.46 -13.77 -13.30
C SER A 23 -40.61 -12.46 -14.06
N SER A 24 -41.51 -12.48 -15.01
CA SER A 24 -42.04 -11.35 -15.80
C SER A 24 -43.10 -10.63 -14.98
N SER A 25 -43.07 -9.31 -14.93
CA SER A 25 -44.26 -8.50 -14.68
C SER A 25 -44.34 -7.36 -15.68
N THR A 26 -45.36 -7.47 -16.50
CA THR A 26 -45.85 -6.53 -17.49
C THR A 26 -46.48 -5.32 -16.81
N GLY A 27 -46.13 -4.14 -17.25
CA GLY A 27 -46.83 -2.88 -16.91
C GLY A 27 -46.76 -1.95 -18.12
N SER A 28 -47.89 -1.90 -18.83
CA SER A 28 -48.13 -1.07 -20.01
C SER A 28 -48.46 0.38 -19.58
N GLY A 29 -47.90 1.35 -20.32
CA GLY A 29 -48.24 2.75 -20.18
C GLY A 29 -47.65 3.58 -21.31
N THR A 30 -48.43 3.92 -22.26
CA THR A 30 -48.23 4.73 -23.47
C THR A 30 -48.04 6.21 -23.10
N GLU A 31 -47.15 6.95 -23.71
CA GLU A 31 -47.22 7.99 -24.72
C GLU A 31 -46.07 9.03 -24.67
N THR A 32 -45.48 9.25 -25.82
CA THR A 32 -45.12 10.45 -26.58
C THR A 32 -44.35 11.60 -25.91
N GLY A 33 -43.16 11.87 -26.47
CA GLY A 33 -42.54 13.22 -26.41
C GLY A 33 -41.06 13.26 -26.72
N LYS A 34 -40.74 13.65 -27.95
CA LYS A 34 -39.47 14.16 -28.50
C LYS A 34 -38.57 14.90 -27.50
N ASN A 35 -37.31 14.65 -27.47
CA ASN A 35 -36.22 15.43 -28.10
C ASN A 35 -34.87 14.86 -27.61
N GLY A 36 -33.98 14.69 -28.57
CA GLY A 36 -32.61 14.25 -28.31
C GLY A 36 -31.82 15.34 -27.57
N ASP A 37 -31.06 14.87 -26.62
CA ASP A 37 -29.88 15.55 -26.15
C ASP A 37 -28.87 14.46 -25.81
N THR A 38 -27.84 14.38 -26.66
CA THR A 38 -26.75 13.44 -26.49
C THR A 38 -25.82 14.04 -25.42
N ALA A 39 -26.01 13.65 -24.17
CA ALA A 39 -25.05 13.91 -23.13
C ALA A 39 -23.75 13.15 -23.44
N PRO A 40 -22.57 13.76 -23.31
CA PRO A 40 -21.30 13.06 -23.38
C PRO A 40 -21.23 11.98 -22.29
N PRO A 41 -20.47 10.90 -22.49
CA PRO A 41 -20.28 9.90 -21.43
C PRO A 41 -19.62 10.62 -20.24
N GLU A 42 -20.33 10.64 -19.15
CA GLU A 42 -19.87 11.10 -17.85
C GLU A 42 -18.60 10.30 -17.53
N ALA A 43 -17.48 11.00 -17.46
CA ALA A 43 -16.23 10.43 -17.00
C ALA A 43 -16.52 9.76 -15.66
N ALA A 44 -16.17 8.50 -15.54
CA ALA A 44 -16.23 7.78 -14.29
C ALA A 44 -15.56 8.64 -13.23
N GLU A 45 -16.36 9.24 -12.36
CA GLU A 45 -15.85 9.91 -11.17
C GLU A 45 -15.10 8.84 -10.39
N THR A 46 -13.79 8.99 -10.35
CA THR A 46 -12.92 8.34 -9.40
C THR A 46 -13.57 8.53 -8.04
N THR A 47 -14.12 7.48 -7.48
CA THR A 47 -14.81 7.49 -6.19
C THR A 47 -13.89 8.14 -5.18
N GLY A 48 -14.26 9.35 -4.78
CA GLY A 48 -13.47 10.23 -3.96
C GLY A 48 -13.01 9.50 -2.71
N ALA A 49 -11.72 9.61 -2.43
CA ALA A 49 -11.17 9.38 -1.11
C ALA A 49 -12.04 10.15 -0.11
N GLY A 50 -12.96 9.46 0.56
CA GLY A 50 -13.77 10.05 1.63
C GLY A 50 -12.82 10.81 2.55
N LYS A 51 -13.25 11.91 3.14
CA LYS A 51 -12.41 12.76 4.03
C LYS A 51 -11.70 11.84 5.03
N GLY A 52 -10.47 11.45 4.68
CA GLY A 52 -9.69 10.44 5.37
C GLY A 52 -9.37 10.91 6.78
N ARG A 53 -9.31 9.97 7.70
CA ARG A 53 -8.74 10.20 9.03
C ARG A 53 -7.30 10.67 8.86
N THR A 54 -6.85 11.52 9.77
CA THR A 54 -5.43 11.90 9.85
C THR A 54 -4.72 10.94 10.79
N LEU A 55 -3.55 10.46 10.41
CA LEU A 55 -2.66 9.65 11.22
C LEU A 55 -1.46 10.49 11.66
N GLY A 56 -0.83 10.12 12.76
CA GLY A 56 0.41 10.70 13.28
C GLY A 56 0.22 11.62 14.47
N GLY A 57 -0.95 12.25 14.62
CA GLY A 57 -1.23 13.12 15.74
C GLY A 57 -1.48 12.37 17.07
N PRO A 58 -1.51 13.11 18.21
CA PRO A 58 -1.77 12.52 19.50
C PRO A 58 -3.09 11.73 19.55
N GLY A 59 -3.05 10.53 20.13
CA GLY A 59 -4.19 9.63 20.26
C GLY A 59 -4.59 8.93 18.96
N SER A 60 -3.84 9.09 17.88
CA SER A 60 -4.03 8.28 16.66
C SER A 60 -3.45 6.87 16.83
N GLY A 61 -3.74 5.97 15.88
CA GLY A 61 -3.21 4.60 15.92
C GLY A 61 -1.69 4.48 15.89
N CYS A 62 -1.00 5.53 15.43
CA CYS A 62 0.44 5.71 15.55
C CYS A 62 0.71 7.20 15.84
N GLU A 63 1.46 7.51 16.87
CA GLU A 63 1.96 8.87 17.13
C GLU A 63 3.32 9.04 16.46
N LEU A 64 3.43 10.03 15.57
CA LEU A 64 4.57 10.22 14.68
C LEU A 64 5.01 11.70 14.69
N PRO A 65 6.26 12.03 14.33
CA PRO A 65 6.71 13.42 14.18
C PRO A 65 6.11 14.11 12.94
N VAL A 66 5.29 13.39 12.17
CA VAL A 66 4.54 13.89 11.02
C VAL A 66 3.09 13.45 11.10
N THR A 67 2.21 14.22 10.44
CA THR A 67 0.80 13.84 10.25
C THR A 67 0.48 13.72 8.77
N PHE A 68 -0.39 12.80 8.38
CA PHE A 68 -0.83 12.64 6.99
C PHE A 68 -2.22 11.99 6.90
N GLY A 69 -2.86 12.12 5.73
CA GLY A 69 -4.15 11.51 5.44
C GLY A 69 -4.06 10.00 5.32
N LEU A 70 -4.92 9.30 6.04
CA LEU A 70 -5.06 7.85 6.00
C LEU A 70 -6.18 7.47 5.05
N ALA A 71 -5.94 6.59 4.10
CA ALA A 71 -6.96 6.08 3.19
C ALA A 71 -8.06 5.32 3.95
N ALA A 72 -9.28 5.31 3.38
CA ALA A 72 -10.42 4.62 3.97
C ALA A 72 -10.11 3.12 4.13
N ASP A 73 -10.59 2.56 5.23
CA ASP A 73 -10.46 1.15 5.60
C ASP A 73 -9.04 0.63 5.86
N TRP A 74 -8.01 1.44 5.64
CA TRP A 74 -6.65 1.12 6.07
C TRP A 74 -6.52 1.20 7.59
N LYS A 75 -5.83 0.24 8.19
CA LYS A 75 -5.71 0.11 9.66
C LYS A 75 -4.29 0.32 10.15
N PRO A 76 -4.01 1.44 10.83
CA PRO A 76 -2.71 1.69 11.43
C PRO A 76 -2.56 0.92 12.74
N GLN A 77 -1.35 0.43 12.97
CA GLN A 77 -0.91 -0.21 14.20
C GLN A 77 0.50 0.28 14.53
N ALA A 78 0.66 0.82 15.74
CA ALA A 78 1.99 1.18 16.24
C ALA A 78 2.84 -0.08 16.41
N VAL A 79 4.09 0.01 15.97
CA VAL A 79 5.09 -1.04 16.15
C VAL A 79 5.96 -0.65 17.33
N THR A 80 5.96 -1.48 18.37
CA THR A 80 6.80 -1.33 19.54
C THR A 80 7.68 -2.56 19.65
N VAL A 81 8.97 -2.37 19.61
CA VAL A 81 9.95 -3.45 19.71
C VAL A 81 10.81 -3.21 20.94
N GLU A 82 10.95 -4.22 21.80
CA GLU A 82 11.84 -4.14 22.96
C GLU A 82 13.30 -4.19 22.48
N PRO A 83 14.14 -3.24 22.96
CA PRO A 83 15.56 -3.24 22.60
C PRO A 83 16.23 -4.55 22.96
N GLY A 84 16.96 -5.14 22.01
CA GLY A 84 17.67 -6.40 22.19
C GLY A 84 16.82 -7.67 22.12
N SER A 85 15.55 -7.56 21.70
CA SER A 85 14.75 -8.73 21.33
C SER A 85 15.13 -9.24 19.93
N ASP A 86 14.86 -10.53 19.66
CA ASP A 86 15.07 -11.10 18.32
C ASP A 86 14.24 -10.42 17.21
N LEU A 87 13.20 -9.68 17.60
CA LEU A 87 12.36 -8.90 16.69
C LEU A 87 12.92 -7.50 16.41
N ALA A 88 13.91 -7.03 17.18
CA ALA A 88 14.48 -5.71 17.00
C ALA A 88 15.15 -5.55 15.63
N GLU A 89 15.89 -6.59 15.20
CA GLU A 89 16.56 -6.60 13.90
C GLU A 89 15.57 -6.56 12.72
N LEU A 90 14.38 -7.16 12.88
CA LEU A 90 13.32 -7.13 11.85
C LEU A 90 12.62 -5.77 11.74
N ALA A 91 12.74 -4.94 12.75
CA ALA A 91 12.17 -3.61 12.76
C ALA A 91 13.20 -2.52 12.37
N GLU A 92 14.43 -2.88 12.05
CA GLU A 92 15.47 -1.96 11.59
C GLU A 92 15.69 -2.12 10.08
N GLN A 93 15.86 -1.00 9.37
CA GLN A 93 16.24 -0.98 7.96
C GLN A 93 17.10 0.25 7.66
N GLY A 94 18.36 0.04 7.37
CA GLY A 94 19.35 1.11 7.26
C GLY A 94 19.41 1.94 8.56
N PRO A 95 19.28 3.27 8.49
CA PRO A 95 19.40 4.14 9.67
C PRO A 95 18.06 4.36 10.42
N VAL A 96 17.00 3.65 10.07
CA VAL A 96 15.65 3.90 10.59
C VAL A 96 15.02 2.65 11.18
N THR A 97 14.12 2.86 12.15
CA THR A 97 13.37 1.79 12.83
C THR A 97 11.89 1.93 12.50
N MET A 98 11.20 0.84 12.25
CA MET A 98 9.76 0.81 11.97
C MET A 98 8.98 1.17 13.24
N VAL A 99 8.13 2.19 13.13
CA VAL A 99 7.31 2.71 14.24
C VAL A 99 5.80 2.56 14.00
N CYS A 100 5.40 2.33 12.75
CA CYS A 100 4.00 2.17 12.39
C CYS A 100 3.86 1.27 11.16
N GLU A 101 2.90 0.35 11.20
CA GLU A 101 2.46 -0.44 10.06
C GLU A 101 1.00 -0.15 9.78
N ILE A 102 0.64 0.10 8.53
CA ILE A 102 -0.72 0.44 8.11
C ILE A 102 -1.19 -0.62 7.13
N ASP A 103 -2.06 -1.52 7.62
CA ASP A 103 -2.54 -2.69 6.90
C ASP A 103 -3.58 -2.30 5.83
N ALA A 104 -3.32 -2.69 4.58
CA ALA A 104 -4.21 -2.49 3.45
C ALA A 104 -5.28 -3.58 3.30
N LYS A 105 -5.15 -4.71 4.00
CA LYS A 105 -6.04 -5.86 3.86
C LYS A 105 -7.53 -5.55 4.11
N PRO A 106 -7.90 -4.72 5.09
CA PRO A 106 -9.30 -4.34 5.27
C PRO A 106 -9.88 -3.52 4.10
N ALA A 107 -9.03 -2.90 3.29
CA ALA A 107 -9.41 -2.20 2.05
C ALA A 107 -9.36 -3.12 0.81
N GLY A 108 -9.03 -4.40 0.98
CA GLY A 108 -9.05 -5.41 -0.09
C GLY A 108 -7.72 -5.62 -0.80
N ASN A 109 -6.60 -5.04 -0.31
CA ASN A 109 -5.28 -5.20 -0.92
C ASN A 109 -4.34 -6.01 0.00
N ILE A 110 -3.32 -6.64 -0.57
CA ILE A 110 -2.31 -7.38 0.20
C ILE A 110 -1.01 -6.60 0.23
N GLY A 111 -0.83 -5.84 1.30
CA GLY A 111 0.36 -5.00 1.48
C GLY A 111 0.20 -4.00 2.61
N TYR A 112 1.19 -3.11 2.72
CA TYR A 112 1.32 -2.18 3.83
C TYR A 112 1.90 -0.84 3.39
N ILE A 113 1.48 0.23 4.07
CA ILE A 113 2.32 1.41 4.22
C ILE A 113 3.00 1.30 5.57
N ARG A 114 4.34 1.34 5.59
CA ARG A 114 5.15 1.33 6.80
C ARG A 114 5.80 2.67 7.01
N VAL A 115 5.82 3.12 8.26
CA VAL A 115 6.50 4.36 8.66
C VAL A 115 7.69 3.99 9.53
N TRP A 116 8.84 4.52 9.14
CA TRP A 116 10.12 4.31 9.78
C TRP A 116 10.65 5.65 10.26
N GLN A 117 11.33 5.66 11.41
CA GLN A 117 11.88 6.87 12.01
C GLN A 117 13.34 6.68 12.39
N GLY A 118 14.18 7.62 12.00
CA GLY A 118 15.56 7.72 12.46
C GLY A 118 15.68 8.48 13.79
N LYS A 119 16.86 8.41 14.37
CA LYS A 119 17.13 9.01 15.69
C LYS A 119 17.86 10.35 15.61
N GLU A 120 18.52 10.64 14.49
CA GLU A 120 19.36 11.82 14.33
C GLU A 120 18.64 12.92 13.54
N SER A 121 18.59 14.12 14.10
CA SER A 121 18.04 15.27 13.41
C SER A 121 19.00 15.77 12.33
N GLY A 122 18.46 16.17 11.17
CA GLY A 122 19.25 16.81 10.12
C GLY A 122 19.79 15.87 9.05
N ASP A 123 19.50 14.57 9.10
CA ASP A 123 19.87 13.63 8.04
C ASP A 123 19.26 14.01 6.71
N ASP A 124 20.05 13.91 5.65
CA ASP A 124 19.60 14.13 4.28
C ASP A 124 18.62 13.02 3.84
N PRO A 125 17.39 13.36 3.43
CA PRO A 125 16.40 12.37 2.99
C PRO A 125 16.91 11.44 1.88
N SER A 126 17.77 11.95 0.99
CA SER A 126 18.36 11.15 -0.08
C SER A 126 19.37 10.13 0.47
N ALA A 127 20.19 10.53 1.44
CA ALA A 127 21.13 9.62 2.09
C ALA A 127 20.40 8.54 2.89
N THR A 128 19.36 8.93 3.62
CA THR A 128 18.48 8.01 4.37
C THR A 128 17.86 6.96 3.45
N LEU A 129 17.23 7.37 2.33
CA LEU A 129 16.63 6.42 1.39
C LEU A 129 17.65 5.52 0.70
N LYS A 130 18.84 6.01 0.40
CA LYS A 130 19.89 5.17 -0.18
C LYS A 130 20.35 4.08 0.78
N ALA A 131 20.51 4.41 2.06
CA ALA A 131 20.84 3.43 3.07
C ALA A 131 19.68 2.45 3.32
N PHE A 132 18.44 2.94 3.34
CA PHE A 132 17.21 2.14 3.48
C PHE A 132 17.11 1.08 2.37
N VAL A 133 17.26 1.48 1.10
CA VAL A 133 17.20 0.56 -0.05
C VAL A 133 18.40 -0.38 -0.11
N ALA A 134 19.58 0.09 0.30
CA ALA A 134 20.78 -0.75 0.31
C ALA A 134 20.71 -1.90 1.33
N ASP A 135 19.89 -1.75 2.37
CA ASP A 135 19.67 -2.76 3.40
C ASP A 135 18.50 -3.72 3.06
N GLU A 136 17.76 -3.45 1.98
CA GLU A 136 16.67 -4.31 1.50
C GLU A 136 17.23 -5.46 0.65
N PRO A 137 17.10 -6.73 1.09
CA PRO A 137 17.55 -7.88 0.31
C PRO A 137 16.83 -7.98 -1.03
N GLY A 138 17.57 -8.14 -2.12
CA GLY A 138 17.02 -8.24 -3.46
C GLY A 138 16.61 -6.91 -4.10
N ALA A 139 16.85 -5.77 -3.43
CA ALA A 139 16.55 -4.46 -4.01
C ALA A 139 17.39 -4.15 -5.25
N GLY A 140 16.76 -3.61 -6.28
CA GLY A 140 17.38 -3.25 -7.55
C GLY A 140 16.67 -2.14 -8.29
N LYS A 141 17.28 -1.66 -9.36
CA LYS A 141 16.70 -0.64 -10.27
C LYS A 141 16.20 0.63 -9.57
N ALA A 142 16.85 1.06 -8.48
CA ALA A 142 16.44 2.20 -7.68
C ALA A 142 16.59 3.52 -8.44
N VAL A 143 15.51 4.29 -8.52
CA VAL A 143 15.46 5.63 -9.14
C VAL A 143 15.02 6.64 -8.09
N TYR A 144 15.89 7.60 -7.79
CA TYR A 144 15.67 8.64 -6.79
C TYR A 144 15.23 9.95 -7.44
N THR A 145 14.20 10.58 -6.90
CA THR A 145 13.63 11.83 -7.43
C THR A 145 13.37 12.82 -6.29
N GLN A 146 13.70 14.10 -6.51
CA GLN A 146 13.31 15.17 -5.59
C GLN A 146 11.82 15.48 -5.78
N VAL A 147 11.06 15.40 -4.70
CA VAL A 147 9.61 15.60 -4.70
C VAL A 147 9.20 16.51 -3.55
N LYS A 148 7.89 16.75 -3.43
CA LYS A 148 7.28 17.34 -2.23
C LYS A 148 6.43 16.32 -1.51
N ALA A 149 6.52 16.31 -0.17
CA ALA A 149 5.57 15.66 0.71
C ALA A 149 4.79 16.75 1.45
N GLY A 150 3.53 16.96 1.05
CA GLY A 150 2.82 18.18 1.43
C GLY A 150 3.59 19.43 1.02
N ALA A 151 3.94 20.29 1.98
CA ALA A 151 4.77 21.47 1.76
C ALA A 151 6.29 21.24 1.91
N LEU A 152 6.69 20.08 2.43
CA LEU A 152 8.08 19.76 2.75
C LEU A 152 8.86 19.31 1.50
N ALA A 153 10.14 19.62 1.47
CA ALA A 153 11.07 18.98 0.54
C ALA A 153 11.25 17.52 0.93
N ALA A 154 11.23 16.63 -0.05
CA ALA A 154 11.36 15.20 0.15
C ALA A 154 12.17 14.56 -0.99
N THR A 155 12.75 13.42 -0.74
CA THR A 155 13.27 12.52 -1.77
C THR A 155 12.34 11.31 -1.85
N GLU A 156 12.02 10.86 -3.05
CA GLU A 156 11.29 9.61 -3.32
C GLU A 156 12.20 8.64 -4.05
N VAL A 157 12.03 7.36 -3.77
CA VAL A 157 12.65 6.26 -4.53
C VAL A 157 11.58 5.31 -5.03
N ALA A 158 11.69 4.92 -6.30
CA ALA A 158 10.99 3.78 -6.87
C ALA A 158 12.04 2.70 -7.18
N TYR A 159 11.78 1.46 -6.79
CA TYR A 159 12.72 0.36 -6.97
C TYR A 159 12.00 -0.97 -7.13
N THR A 160 12.72 -2.03 -7.42
CA THR A 160 12.19 -3.39 -7.48
C THR A 160 12.88 -4.26 -6.44
N VAL A 161 12.15 -5.27 -5.95
CA VAL A 161 12.69 -6.28 -5.03
C VAL A 161 12.49 -7.65 -5.66
N ASP A 162 13.59 -8.40 -5.80
CA ASP A 162 13.57 -9.80 -6.23
C ASP A 162 13.18 -10.68 -5.03
N GLY A 163 12.10 -11.45 -5.15
CA GLY A 163 11.66 -12.39 -4.13
C GLY A 163 11.89 -13.83 -4.58
N GLU A 164 12.39 -14.70 -3.70
CA GLU A 164 12.61 -16.13 -4.00
C GLU A 164 11.33 -16.88 -4.38
N LEU A 165 10.16 -16.36 -4.00
CA LEU A 165 8.86 -16.96 -4.23
C LEU A 165 8.06 -16.27 -5.35
N LEU A 166 8.64 -15.24 -5.98
CA LEU A 166 7.98 -14.48 -7.03
C LEU A 166 8.64 -14.80 -8.39
N ASP A 167 7.81 -15.03 -9.41
CA ASP A 167 8.29 -15.25 -10.79
C ASP A 167 8.89 -13.97 -11.39
N GLU A 168 8.49 -12.79 -10.89
CA GLU A 168 8.94 -11.48 -11.34
C GLU A 168 9.25 -10.55 -10.15
N PRO A 169 10.21 -9.61 -10.31
CA PRO A 169 10.49 -8.61 -9.30
C PRO A 169 9.26 -7.75 -9.00
N LYS A 170 8.94 -7.57 -7.73
CA LYS A 170 7.87 -6.66 -7.30
C LYS A 170 8.34 -5.21 -7.25
N LYS A 171 7.44 -4.27 -7.52
CA LYS A 171 7.67 -2.84 -7.39
C LYS A 171 7.50 -2.42 -5.93
N GLU A 172 8.34 -1.50 -5.50
CA GLU A 172 8.22 -0.82 -4.22
C GLU A 172 8.52 0.67 -4.36
N ARG A 173 8.04 1.46 -3.40
CA ARG A 173 8.22 2.90 -3.39
C ARG A 173 8.35 3.43 -1.96
N ALA A 174 9.23 4.39 -1.75
CA ALA A 174 9.34 5.08 -0.48
C ALA A 174 9.65 6.56 -0.69
N PHE A 175 9.24 7.41 0.24
CA PHE A 175 9.74 8.77 0.32
C PHE A 175 10.26 9.07 1.72
N ALA A 176 11.21 10.00 1.82
CA ALA A 176 11.75 10.46 3.09
C ALA A 176 11.65 11.98 3.22
N VAL A 177 11.43 12.42 4.45
CA VAL A 177 11.48 13.82 4.88
C VAL A 177 12.35 13.95 6.11
N THR A 178 12.95 15.12 6.29
CA THR A 178 13.63 15.49 7.54
C THR A 178 12.64 16.10 8.52
N THR A 179 12.70 15.69 9.78
CA THR A 179 11.95 16.30 10.89
C THR A 179 12.90 16.72 12.01
N PRO A 180 12.45 17.53 12.98
CA PRO A 180 13.25 17.83 14.17
C PRO A 180 13.63 16.60 15.00
N ASP A 181 12.82 15.53 14.93
CA ASP A 181 13.00 14.30 15.71
C ASP A 181 13.71 13.19 14.91
N GLY A 182 14.30 13.53 13.76
CA GLY A 182 14.97 12.60 12.86
C GLY A 182 14.26 12.43 11.52
N PRO A 183 14.89 11.71 10.57
CA PRO A 183 14.26 11.42 9.26
C PRO A 183 13.08 10.48 9.43
N VAL A 184 12.04 10.70 8.63
CA VAL A 184 10.89 9.82 8.51
C VAL A 184 10.85 9.25 7.10
N VAL A 185 10.77 7.93 6.99
CA VAL A 185 10.55 7.20 5.73
C VAL A 185 9.13 6.65 5.74
N VAL A 186 8.38 6.89 4.67
CA VAL A 186 7.08 6.27 4.39
C VAL A 186 7.26 5.35 3.20
N HIS A 187 7.06 4.06 3.41
CA HIS A 187 7.33 2.99 2.46
C HIS A 187 6.05 2.27 2.08
N LEU A 188 5.86 1.99 0.80
CA LEU A 188 4.78 1.18 0.25
C LEU A 188 5.33 -0.13 -0.27
N GLY A 189 4.95 -1.24 0.37
CA GLY A 189 5.25 -2.60 -0.05
C GLY A 189 3.99 -3.44 -0.24
N GLY A 190 3.89 -4.14 -1.36
CA GLY A 190 2.81 -5.06 -1.69
C GLY A 190 3.28 -6.50 -1.86
N LEU A 191 2.34 -7.41 -2.06
CA LEU A 191 2.64 -8.80 -2.39
C LEU A 191 3.38 -8.90 -3.73
N ASP A 192 2.89 -8.15 -4.73
CA ASP A 192 3.42 -8.09 -6.08
C ASP A 192 3.27 -6.67 -6.68
N SER A 193 3.60 -6.54 -7.97
CA SER A 193 3.52 -5.25 -8.67
C SER A 193 2.09 -4.78 -8.93
N ASP A 194 1.11 -5.66 -9.06
CA ASP A 194 -0.29 -5.29 -9.28
C ASP A 194 -0.92 -4.76 -7.99
N GLU A 195 -0.64 -5.41 -6.86
CA GLU A 195 -1.01 -4.92 -5.52
C GLU A 195 -0.34 -3.57 -5.22
N HIS A 196 0.94 -3.41 -5.57
CA HIS A 196 1.62 -2.13 -5.42
C HIS A 196 0.89 -1.02 -6.20
N GLU A 197 0.55 -1.24 -7.47
CA GLU A 197 -0.17 -0.25 -8.30
C GLU A 197 -1.56 0.08 -7.74
N ALA A 198 -2.29 -0.92 -7.24
CA ALA A 198 -3.61 -0.72 -6.62
C ALA A 198 -3.54 0.12 -5.33
N MET A 199 -2.43 0.04 -4.60
CA MET A 199 -2.21 0.77 -3.35
C MET A 199 -1.58 2.17 -3.52
N LEU A 200 -1.07 2.52 -4.71
CA LEU A 200 -0.48 3.83 -4.98
C LEU A 200 -1.36 5.02 -4.57
N PRO A 201 -2.69 5.03 -4.77
CA PRO A 201 -3.53 6.15 -4.34
C PRO A 201 -3.47 6.43 -2.84
N ALA A 202 -3.33 5.39 -1.99
CA ALA A 202 -3.19 5.55 -0.54
C ALA A 202 -1.82 6.14 -0.16
N TYR A 203 -0.77 5.70 -0.82
CA TYR A 203 0.58 6.27 -0.67
C TYR A 203 0.66 7.73 -1.11
N GLU A 204 0.07 8.07 -2.27
CA GLU A 204 0.01 9.44 -2.78
C GLU A 204 -0.81 10.36 -1.87
N LEU A 205 -1.90 9.85 -1.26
CA LEU A 205 -2.65 10.57 -0.25
C LEU A 205 -1.77 10.89 0.96
N ALA A 206 -1.04 9.91 1.50
CA ALA A 206 -0.13 10.12 2.61
C ALA A 206 0.94 11.16 2.23
N ARG A 207 1.59 11.02 1.07
CA ARG A 207 2.62 11.95 0.61
C ARG A 207 2.08 13.37 0.40
N SER A 208 0.96 13.53 -0.30
CA SER A 208 0.44 14.86 -0.65
C SER A 208 -0.12 15.65 0.54
N THR A 209 -0.56 14.98 1.58
CA THR A 209 -1.17 15.58 2.78
C THR A 209 -0.22 15.70 3.97
N LEU A 210 1.03 15.25 3.83
CA LEU A 210 1.99 15.20 4.93
C LEU A 210 2.32 16.61 5.47
N LYS A 211 2.41 16.69 6.79
CA LYS A 211 2.80 17.89 7.56
C LYS A 211 3.67 17.47 8.74
N LEU A 212 4.49 18.37 9.26
CA LEU A 212 5.13 18.18 10.56
C LEU A 212 4.04 18.09 11.66
N GLY A 213 4.28 17.23 12.64
CA GLY A 213 3.41 17.03 13.81
C GLY A 213 3.47 18.18 14.82
#